data_0c48ec41d23e3da089f2f44c16379229
#
_entry.id   0c48ec41d23e3da089f2f44c16379229
#
_cell.length_a   1.000
_cell.length_b   1.000
_cell.length_c   1.000
_cell.angle_alpha   90.00
_cell.angle_beta   90.00
_cell.angle_gamma   90.00
#
_symmetry.space_group_name_H-M   'P 1'
#
loop_
_entity.id
_entity.type
_entity.pdbx_description
1 polymer ?
#
loop_
_entity_poly.entity_id
_entity_poly.type
_entity_poly.pdbx_seq_one_letter_code
_entity_poly.pdbx_strand_id
1 'polypeptide(L)'
;MNIDNTSYAEAAMLIRKPISEVFEAFINPEITTKFWFTKASEKLQEGKSIDWVWEMYGNHTVTVKVLSIKANEAIVIQWGDDEKAIAEWEFNDLGDSKTFVTITYNGIQGKQDEMCAQIRDVTEGFTLVLAGLKAYLEHNIQLNLVADRFPVELTED
;
A
#
# COMPACT_ATOMS: atom_id res chain seq x y z
N MET A 1 -17.05 8.07 26.17
CA MET A 1 -15.63 7.69 25.91
C MET A 1 -15.36 7.90 24.43
N ASN A 2 -14.53 8.87 24.14
CA ASN A 2 -14.19 9.12 22.74
C ASN A 2 -13.30 7.99 22.25
N ILE A 3 -13.77 7.31 21.22
CA ILE A 3 -12.93 6.37 20.50
C ILE A 3 -11.78 7.19 19.93
N ASP A 4 -10.59 6.81 20.30
CA ASP A 4 -9.39 7.50 19.81
C ASP A 4 -9.23 7.22 18.31
N ASN A 5 -9.63 8.19 17.49
CA ASN A 5 -9.51 8.11 16.04
C ASN A 5 -8.06 8.27 15.55
N THR A 6 -7.08 8.32 16.47
CA THR A 6 -5.68 8.45 16.11
C THR A 6 -4.96 7.11 15.95
N SER A 7 -5.66 5.99 16.23
CA SER A 7 -5.07 4.64 16.18
C SER A 7 -5.11 4.05 14.76
N TYR A 8 -4.68 4.83 13.79
CA TYR A 8 -4.56 4.38 12.42
C TYR A 8 -3.27 4.94 11.82
N ALA A 9 -2.80 4.29 10.75
CA ALA A 9 -1.64 4.79 10.01
C ALA A 9 -2.13 5.46 8.72
N GLU A 10 -1.43 6.49 8.29
CA GLU A 10 -1.77 7.23 7.09
C GLU A 10 -0.52 7.69 6.37
N ALA A 11 -0.53 7.57 5.04
CA ALA A 11 0.50 8.14 4.17
C ALA A 11 -0.19 8.74 2.95
N ALA A 12 0.36 9.82 2.42
CA ALA A 12 -0.24 10.50 1.27
C ALA A 12 0.82 11.13 0.40
N MET A 13 0.51 11.29 -0.89
CA MET A 13 1.46 11.83 -1.87
C MET A 13 0.74 12.38 -3.09
N LEU A 14 1.21 13.51 -3.57
CA LEU A 14 0.81 14.03 -4.88
C LEU A 14 1.61 13.32 -5.96
N ILE A 15 0.90 12.72 -6.91
CA ILE A 15 1.49 12.08 -8.09
C ILE A 15 1.13 12.93 -9.31
N ARG A 16 2.13 13.31 -10.09
CA ARG A 16 1.94 14.17 -11.26
C ARG A 16 1.62 13.34 -12.49
N LYS A 17 0.51 12.63 -12.42
CA LYS A 17 -0.04 11.80 -13.48
C LYS A 17 -1.57 11.79 -13.39
N PRO A 18 -2.26 11.50 -14.51
CA PRO A 18 -3.73 11.39 -14.50
C PRO A 18 -4.22 10.31 -13.54
N ILE A 19 -5.38 10.53 -12.97
CA ILE A 19 -5.95 9.61 -11.96
C ILE A 19 -6.11 8.18 -12.48
N SER A 20 -6.43 7.99 -13.75
CA SER A 20 -6.57 6.66 -14.33
C SER A 20 -5.26 5.88 -14.32
N GLU A 21 -4.12 6.55 -14.58
CA GLU A 21 -2.80 5.90 -14.51
C GLU A 21 -2.41 5.55 -13.08
N VAL A 22 -2.67 6.46 -12.15
CA VAL A 22 -2.32 6.28 -10.74
C VAL A 22 -3.16 5.15 -10.14
N PHE A 23 -4.45 5.13 -10.44
CA PHE A 23 -5.35 4.07 -10.00
C PHE A 23 -4.93 2.70 -10.56
N GLU A 24 -4.67 2.63 -11.86
CA GLU A 24 -4.27 1.39 -12.53
C GLU A 24 -2.95 0.84 -11.96
N ALA A 25 -2.07 1.71 -11.50
CA ALA A 25 -0.79 1.29 -10.91
C ALA A 25 -0.97 0.40 -9.67
N PHE A 26 -2.06 0.55 -8.93
CA PHE A 26 -2.37 -0.29 -7.77
C PHE A 26 -3.25 -1.49 -8.14
N ILE A 27 -3.96 -1.44 -9.25
CA ILE A 27 -4.84 -2.54 -9.70
C ILE A 27 -4.05 -3.60 -10.45
N ASN A 28 -3.15 -3.19 -11.33
CA ASN A 28 -2.42 -4.07 -12.24
C ASN A 28 -1.03 -4.41 -11.67
N PRO A 29 -0.80 -5.69 -11.30
CA PRO A 29 0.49 -6.09 -10.72
C PRO A 29 1.67 -5.91 -11.67
N GLU A 30 1.46 -5.86 -12.99
CA GLU A 30 2.55 -5.56 -13.93
C GLU A 30 3.16 -4.18 -13.64
N ILE A 31 2.38 -3.28 -13.05
CA ILE A 31 2.84 -1.95 -12.66
C ILE A 31 3.23 -1.94 -11.17
N THR A 32 2.37 -2.47 -10.31
CA THR A 32 2.57 -2.44 -8.85
C THR A 32 3.89 -3.10 -8.45
N THR A 33 4.29 -4.16 -9.14
CA THR A 33 5.53 -4.88 -8.84
C THR A 33 6.80 -4.04 -9.10
N LYS A 34 6.67 -2.93 -9.78
CA LYS A 34 7.79 -2.02 -10.04
C LYS A 34 8.16 -1.17 -8.82
N PHE A 35 7.26 -1.07 -7.83
CA PHE A 35 7.51 -0.19 -6.69
C PHE A 35 7.06 -0.77 -5.34
N TRP A 36 6.50 -1.97 -5.28
CA TRP A 36 6.00 -2.54 -4.02
C TRP A 36 6.34 -4.02 -3.88
N PHE A 37 5.32 -4.90 -3.86
CA PHE A 37 5.55 -6.36 -3.85
C PHE A 37 6.14 -6.81 -5.20
N THR A 38 6.66 -8.03 -5.25
CA THR A 38 7.35 -8.50 -6.46
C THR A 38 6.52 -9.43 -7.32
N LYS A 39 5.44 -10.00 -6.76
CA LYS A 39 4.56 -10.93 -7.48
C LYS A 39 3.17 -10.89 -6.88
N ALA A 40 2.17 -11.08 -7.73
CA ALA A 40 0.78 -11.22 -7.29
C ALA A 40 0.12 -12.38 -8.04
N SER A 41 -0.86 -13.03 -7.40
CA SER A 41 -1.59 -14.13 -8.03
C SER A 41 -2.46 -13.64 -9.20
N GLU A 42 -3.03 -12.44 -9.08
CA GLU A 42 -3.78 -11.78 -10.15
C GLU A 42 -3.96 -10.31 -9.82
N LYS A 43 -4.57 -9.57 -10.73
CA LYS A 43 -4.88 -8.15 -10.49
C LYS A 43 -5.99 -8.03 -9.44
N LEU A 44 -6.08 -6.86 -8.80
CA LEU A 44 -7.14 -6.60 -7.82
C LEU A 44 -8.51 -6.61 -8.51
N GLN A 45 -9.43 -7.33 -7.90
CA GLN A 45 -10.79 -7.43 -8.39
C GLN A 45 -11.73 -7.58 -7.19
N GLU A 46 -12.79 -6.78 -7.15
CA GLU A 46 -13.74 -6.78 -6.04
C GLU A 46 -14.27 -8.19 -5.77
N GLY A 47 -14.29 -8.58 -4.51
CA GLY A 47 -14.77 -9.87 -4.06
C GLY A 47 -13.75 -11.00 -4.09
N LYS A 48 -12.56 -10.76 -4.64
CA LYS A 48 -11.51 -11.79 -4.72
C LYS A 48 -10.46 -11.67 -3.64
N SER A 49 -9.80 -12.79 -3.36
CA SER A 49 -8.63 -12.85 -2.49
C SER A 49 -7.39 -12.98 -3.38
N ILE A 50 -6.42 -12.12 -3.17
CA ILE A 50 -5.23 -12.00 -3.99
C ILE A 50 -4.01 -12.22 -3.12
N ASP A 51 -3.04 -12.99 -3.60
CA ASP A 51 -1.77 -13.18 -2.90
C ASP A 51 -0.74 -12.19 -3.43
N TRP A 52 -0.16 -11.40 -2.51
CA TRP A 52 0.97 -10.53 -2.79
C TRP A 52 2.22 -11.15 -2.17
N VAL A 53 3.28 -11.23 -2.96
CA VAL A 53 4.51 -11.93 -2.57
C VAL A 53 5.70 -10.98 -2.63
N TRP A 54 6.51 -11.01 -1.59
CA TRP A 54 7.81 -10.32 -1.54
C TRP A 54 8.89 -11.41 -1.62
N GLU A 55 9.36 -11.67 -2.82
CA GLU A 55 10.31 -12.78 -3.08
C GLU A 55 11.63 -12.58 -2.37
N MET A 56 12.09 -11.33 -2.22
CA MET A 56 13.33 -10.99 -1.54
C MET A 56 13.30 -11.29 -0.02
N TYR A 57 12.11 -11.51 0.54
CA TYR A 57 11.94 -11.85 1.96
C TYR A 57 11.48 -13.30 2.13
N GLY A 58 12.14 -14.23 1.43
CA GLY A 58 11.81 -15.65 1.52
C GLY A 58 10.40 -15.98 1.04
N ASN A 59 9.96 -15.28 0.00
CA ASN A 59 8.60 -15.41 -0.56
C ASN A 59 7.51 -15.09 0.47
N HIS A 60 7.78 -14.09 1.33
CA HIS A 60 6.76 -13.60 2.27
C HIS A 60 5.48 -13.27 1.50
N THR A 61 4.37 -13.87 1.92
CA THR A 61 3.09 -13.76 1.23
C THR A 61 2.02 -13.21 2.15
N VAL A 62 1.26 -12.25 1.64
CA VAL A 62 0.07 -11.73 2.33
C VAL A 62 -1.11 -11.92 1.40
N THR A 63 -2.16 -12.55 1.90
CA THR A 63 -3.42 -12.65 1.17
C THR A 63 -4.28 -11.45 1.52
N VAL A 64 -4.65 -10.67 0.52
CA VAL A 64 -5.54 -9.53 0.70
C VAL A 64 -6.91 -9.85 0.09
N LYS A 65 -7.97 -9.50 0.82
CA LYS A 65 -9.33 -9.67 0.33
C LYS A 65 -9.83 -8.30 -0.16
N VAL A 66 -10.21 -8.24 -1.42
CA VAL A 66 -10.66 -6.99 -2.03
C VAL A 66 -12.13 -6.78 -1.67
N LEU A 67 -12.39 -5.83 -0.77
CA LEU A 67 -13.74 -5.55 -0.28
C LEU A 67 -14.52 -4.64 -1.21
N SER A 68 -13.86 -3.66 -1.82
CA SER A 68 -14.52 -2.69 -2.70
C SER A 68 -13.52 -2.04 -3.64
N ILE A 69 -13.95 -1.84 -4.88
CA ILE A 69 -13.20 -1.05 -5.87
C ILE A 69 -14.19 -0.08 -6.51
N LYS A 70 -13.86 1.21 -6.41
CA LYS A 70 -14.56 2.27 -7.14
C LYS A 70 -13.56 2.90 -8.08
N ALA A 71 -13.75 2.69 -9.38
CA ALA A 71 -12.80 3.10 -10.41
C ALA A 71 -12.42 4.58 -10.26
N ASN A 72 -11.12 4.84 -10.17
CA ASN A 72 -10.54 6.19 -10.04
C ASN A 72 -10.94 6.93 -8.77
N GLU A 73 -11.51 6.23 -7.77
CA GLU A 73 -11.93 6.85 -6.52
C GLU A 73 -11.33 6.17 -5.29
N ALA A 74 -11.53 4.84 -5.16
CA ALA A 74 -11.14 4.15 -3.93
C ALA A 74 -10.90 2.67 -4.11
N ILE A 75 -10.02 2.12 -3.29
CA ILE A 75 -9.79 0.68 -3.15
C ILE A 75 -9.81 0.37 -1.66
N VAL A 76 -10.57 -0.64 -1.26
CA VAL A 76 -10.64 -1.08 0.14
C VAL A 76 -10.28 -2.55 0.20
N ILE A 77 -9.30 -2.91 1.01
CA ILE A 77 -8.88 -4.31 1.18
C ILE A 77 -8.82 -4.67 2.66
N GLN A 78 -9.03 -5.96 2.93
CA GLN A 78 -8.69 -6.57 4.21
C GLN A 78 -7.28 -7.13 4.07
N TRP A 79 -6.43 -6.81 5.03
CA TRP A 79 -5.03 -7.24 5.03
C TRP A 79 -4.87 -8.50 5.87
N GLY A 80 -4.60 -9.64 5.23
CA GLY A 80 -4.45 -10.91 5.93
C GLY A 80 -5.78 -11.46 6.47
N ASP A 81 -5.71 -12.21 7.54
CA ASP A 81 -6.87 -12.92 8.12
C ASP A 81 -7.65 -12.10 9.14
N ASP A 82 -7.17 -10.92 9.51
CA ASP A 82 -7.83 -10.07 10.49
C ASP A 82 -8.87 -9.18 9.80
N GLU A 83 -10.14 -9.43 10.10
CA GLU A 83 -11.27 -8.67 9.52
C GLU A 83 -11.23 -7.17 9.88
N LYS A 84 -10.47 -6.79 10.91
CA LYS A 84 -10.34 -5.40 11.33
C LYS A 84 -9.18 -4.68 10.65
N ALA A 85 -8.24 -5.43 10.05
CA ALA A 85 -7.08 -4.87 9.38
C ALA A 85 -7.48 -4.41 7.97
N ILE A 86 -7.92 -3.16 7.87
CA ILE A 86 -8.47 -2.59 6.64
C ILE A 86 -7.53 -1.51 6.12
N ALA A 87 -7.08 -1.67 4.88
CA ALA A 87 -6.33 -0.65 4.17
C ALA A 87 -7.22 -0.04 3.09
N GLU A 88 -7.21 1.28 3.00
CA GLU A 88 -8.04 2.01 2.05
C GLU A 88 -7.21 3.03 1.28
N TRP A 89 -7.36 3.00 -0.04
CA TRP A 89 -6.76 3.99 -0.95
C TRP A 89 -7.85 4.96 -1.39
N GLU A 90 -7.58 6.24 -1.27
CA GLU A 90 -8.42 7.28 -1.82
C GLU A 90 -7.64 8.03 -2.89
N PHE A 91 -8.28 8.26 -4.03
CA PHE A 91 -7.68 8.94 -5.18
C PHE A 91 -8.47 10.22 -5.44
N ASN A 92 -7.78 11.36 -5.40
CA ASN A 92 -8.40 12.67 -5.62
C ASN A 92 -7.78 13.33 -6.85
N ASP A 93 -8.60 13.61 -7.85
CA ASP A 93 -8.18 14.31 -9.05
C ASP A 93 -8.06 15.81 -8.74
N LEU A 94 -6.85 16.35 -8.85
CA LEU A 94 -6.58 17.75 -8.59
C LEU A 94 -6.58 18.61 -9.87
N GLY A 95 -6.86 17.96 -11.02
CA GLY A 95 -6.76 18.63 -12.32
C GLY A 95 -5.32 18.68 -12.82
N ASP A 96 -5.13 19.03 -14.08
CA ASP A 96 -3.81 19.19 -14.73
C ASP A 96 -2.90 17.96 -14.57
N SER A 97 -3.49 16.76 -14.70
CA SER A 97 -2.77 15.48 -14.55
C SER A 97 -2.05 15.38 -13.20
N LYS A 98 -2.73 15.77 -12.12
CA LYS A 98 -2.25 15.65 -10.75
C LYS A 98 -3.27 14.87 -9.93
N THR A 99 -2.81 13.87 -9.22
CA THR A 99 -3.63 13.00 -8.38
C THR A 99 -3.07 12.95 -6.97
N PHE A 100 -3.91 13.19 -5.98
CA PHE A 100 -3.50 13.02 -4.59
C PHE A 100 -3.97 11.67 -4.10
N VAL A 101 -3.02 10.84 -3.65
CA VAL A 101 -3.30 9.48 -3.15
C VAL A 101 -3.13 9.47 -1.64
N THR A 102 -4.13 8.97 -0.93
CA THR A 102 -4.07 8.75 0.51
C THR A 102 -4.28 7.28 0.78
N ILE A 103 -3.42 6.68 1.61
CA ILE A 103 -3.55 5.30 2.06
C ILE A 103 -3.70 5.33 3.57
N THR A 104 -4.78 4.74 4.08
CA THR A 104 -5.01 4.60 5.52
C THR A 104 -5.05 3.12 5.89
N TYR A 105 -4.57 2.80 7.09
CA TYR A 105 -4.58 1.44 7.62
C TYR A 105 -5.21 1.48 9.01
N ASN A 106 -6.31 0.77 9.18
CA ASN A 106 -7.06 0.70 10.42
C ASN A 106 -6.99 -0.69 11.04
N GLY A 107 -7.49 -0.82 12.27
CA GLY A 107 -7.53 -2.09 12.96
C GLY A 107 -6.28 -2.41 13.75
N ILE A 108 -5.45 -1.40 13.99
CA ILE A 108 -4.25 -1.54 14.82
C ILE A 108 -4.68 -1.73 16.26
N GLN A 109 -4.20 -2.79 16.90
CA GLN A 109 -4.59 -3.20 18.24
C GLN A 109 -3.38 -3.56 19.08
N GLY A 110 -3.59 -3.58 20.40
CA GLY A 110 -2.57 -3.96 21.36
C GLY A 110 -2.36 -2.88 22.41
N LYS A 111 -1.27 -2.98 23.14
CA LYS A 111 -0.87 -1.97 24.12
C LYS A 111 -0.39 -0.72 23.37
N GLN A 112 -0.37 0.40 24.07
CA GLN A 112 -0.03 1.69 23.46
C GLN A 112 1.32 1.67 22.75
N ASP A 113 2.35 1.07 23.36
CA ASP A 113 3.68 0.97 22.75
C ASP A 113 3.69 0.07 21.52
N GLU A 114 2.93 -1.03 21.54
CA GLU A 114 2.77 -1.92 20.40
C GLU A 114 2.04 -1.21 19.24
N MET A 115 1.00 -0.47 19.57
CA MET A 115 0.23 0.29 18.58
C MET A 115 1.09 1.39 17.94
N CYS A 116 1.87 2.11 18.75
CA CYS A 116 2.77 3.13 18.24
C CYS A 116 3.81 2.54 17.29
N ALA A 117 4.35 1.37 17.63
CA ALA A 117 5.31 0.68 16.76
C ALA A 117 4.66 0.26 15.42
N GLN A 118 3.45 -0.27 15.46
CA GLN A 118 2.73 -0.67 14.26
C GLN A 118 2.40 0.54 13.39
N ILE A 119 1.92 1.64 13.98
CA ILE A 119 1.61 2.86 13.23
C ILE A 119 2.87 3.38 12.53
N ARG A 120 4.00 3.42 13.24
CA ARG A 120 5.28 3.85 12.68
C ARG A 120 5.69 2.97 11.50
N ASP A 121 5.63 1.65 11.67
CA ASP A 121 6.05 0.71 10.64
C ASP A 121 5.17 0.77 9.40
N VAL A 122 3.85 0.84 9.58
CA VAL A 122 2.90 0.92 8.46
C VAL A 122 3.01 2.26 7.75
N THR A 123 3.15 3.35 8.51
CA THR A 123 3.33 4.70 7.93
C THR A 123 4.60 4.75 7.08
N GLU A 124 5.70 4.22 7.60
CA GLU A 124 6.96 4.14 6.85
C GLU A 124 6.77 3.32 5.58
N GLY A 125 6.16 2.13 5.69
CA GLY A 125 5.96 1.23 4.56
C GLY A 125 5.16 1.87 3.43
N PHE A 126 4.01 2.43 3.75
CA PHE A 126 3.18 3.08 2.72
C PHE A 126 3.81 4.36 2.16
N THR A 127 4.58 5.08 2.97
CA THR A 127 5.31 6.25 2.47
C THR A 127 6.34 5.84 1.42
N LEU A 128 7.06 4.74 1.67
CA LEU A 128 8.01 4.20 0.70
C LEU A 128 7.32 3.71 -0.57
N VAL A 129 6.16 3.07 -0.44
CA VAL A 129 5.35 2.63 -1.58
C VAL A 129 4.96 3.81 -2.46
N LEU A 130 4.45 4.88 -1.84
CA LEU A 130 4.04 6.09 -2.58
C LEU A 130 5.23 6.81 -3.22
N ALA A 131 6.36 6.86 -2.53
CA ALA A 131 7.58 7.44 -3.10
C ALA A 131 8.06 6.63 -4.31
N GLY A 132 8.01 5.30 -4.22
CA GLY A 132 8.35 4.41 -5.33
C GLY A 132 7.40 4.57 -6.51
N LEU A 133 6.10 4.67 -6.23
CA LEU A 133 5.09 4.94 -7.25
C LEU A 133 5.40 6.24 -7.99
N LYS A 134 5.69 7.30 -7.24
CA LYS A 134 6.01 8.61 -7.81
C LYS A 134 7.23 8.54 -8.73
N ALA A 135 8.30 7.90 -8.27
CA ALA A 135 9.52 7.74 -9.07
C ALA A 135 9.24 6.94 -10.34
N TYR A 136 8.45 5.87 -10.24
CA TYR A 136 8.18 5.01 -11.38
C TYR A 136 7.26 5.68 -12.41
N LEU A 137 6.13 6.22 -11.98
CA LEU A 137 5.18 6.83 -12.92
C LEU A 137 5.70 8.13 -13.52
N GLU A 138 6.32 9.00 -12.72
CA GLU A 138 6.78 10.31 -13.21
C GLU A 138 8.11 10.25 -13.95
N HIS A 139 8.99 9.31 -13.59
CA HIS A 139 10.36 9.29 -14.09
C HIS A 139 10.79 7.94 -14.66
N ASN A 140 9.94 6.93 -14.65
CA ASN A 140 10.25 5.56 -15.10
C ASN A 140 11.49 4.99 -14.42
N ILE A 141 11.64 5.25 -13.12
CA ILE A 141 12.75 4.80 -12.29
C ILE A 141 12.23 3.85 -11.21
N GLN A 142 12.89 2.69 -11.07
CA GLN A 142 12.66 1.77 -9.96
C GLN A 142 13.74 2.02 -8.91
N LEU A 143 13.33 2.52 -7.74
CA LEU A 143 14.26 2.88 -6.67
C LEU A 143 14.56 1.74 -5.70
N ASN A 144 13.83 0.62 -5.79
CA ASN A 144 13.98 -0.54 -4.91
C ASN A 144 13.82 -0.17 -3.41
N LEU A 145 12.95 0.79 -3.11
CA LEU A 145 12.85 1.36 -1.76
C LEU A 145 12.49 0.32 -0.70
N VAL A 146 11.56 -0.58 -0.99
CA VAL A 146 11.12 -1.60 -0.04
C VAL A 146 12.26 -2.58 0.26
N ALA A 147 12.92 -3.08 -0.78
CA ALA A 147 14.05 -4.02 -0.61
C ALA A 147 15.23 -3.35 0.11
N ASP A 148 15.50 -2.10 -0.21
CA ASP A 148 16.65 -1.38 0.33
C ASP A 148 16.44 -0.89 1.76
N ARG A 149 15.18 -0.74 2.19
CA ARG A 149 14.85 -0.36 3.57
C ARG A 149 15.15 -1.50 4.54
N PHE A 150 14.94 -2.74 4.12
CA PHE A 150 15.18 -3.94 4.93
C PHE A 150 16.10 -4.90 4.16
N PRO A 151 17.40 -4.56 4.06
CA PRO A 151 18.31 -5.39 3.30
C PRO A 151 18.45 -6.78 3.92
N VAL A 152 18.43 -7.81 3.07
CA VAL A 152 18.45 -9.22 3.52
C VAL A 152 19.69 -9.53 4.36
N GLU A 153 20.79 -8.87 4.06
CA GLU A 153 22.06 -9.05 4.75
C GLU A 153 21.97 -8.68 6.23
N LEU A 154 21.01 -7.83 6.59
CA LEU A 154 20.81 -7.39 7.98
C LEU A 154 19.65 -8.10 8.68
N THR A 155 18.87 -8.91 7.95
CA THR A 155 17.72 -9.64 8.50
C THR A 155 18.05 -11.10 8.81
N GLU A 156 19.23 -11.58 8.47
CA GLU A 156 19.69 -12.93 8.77
C GLU A 156 20.18 -13.02 10.21
N ASP A 157 19.60 -13.93 10.97
CA ASP A 157 20.09 -14.33 12.28
C ASP A 157 20.86 -15.65 12.18
#